data_6fe22e1e8f7cb978d2f3527df19c3fae
#
_entry.id   6fe22e1e8f7cb978d2f3527df19c3fae
#
_cell.length_a   1.000
_cell.length_b   1.000
_cell.length_c   1.000
_cell.angle_alpha   90.00
_cell.angle_beta   90.00
_cell.angle_gamma   90.00
#
_symmetry.space_group_name_H-M   'P 1'
#
loop_
_entity.id
_entity.type
_entity.pdbx_description
1 polymer ?
#
loop_
_entity_poly.entity_id
_entity_poly.type
_entity_poly.pdbx_seq_one_letter_code
_entity_poly.pdbx_strand_id
1 'polypeptide(L)'
;MAARFGDAGFRLYLVGGSVRDALIGAEADPAGQGDFDLTTNASPDEIERLLRGWADSLWTQGKRFGTIGAIKDGRTFEVTTHRAEHYHPDSRKPEVAFGDDITVDLSRRDFTINAMALELPSMELIDPYGGLADLVAKRLRTPLDPMVSFDDDPLRMLRAARFTARFELEPDPALLEAITAMADRLEIVSAERIRDELDRLVVLPVPSIGLWFCVKTGLAAQFLPELPGLELEQDPIHHHKDVLAHTLAVVDKTSPDRLLRLAALFHDVGKPRTRAFTDGGVTFHHHEVVGARMTKKRMVALRYSNEDTEIVTTLVELHLRFHTYRLGWTDKAVRRYVRDAGPLLDRLNELTRCDCTTRNAKKAAALGRRMDELELRIAELREQEEIDSIRPDLDGAQVMAHLDLPPSRAVGEALDFLLELRMEEGPLGEDEAYRRLDAWWSSRS
;
A
#
# COMPACT_ATOMS: atom_id res chain seq x y z
N MET A 1 34.70 -10.11 -5.32
CA MET A 1 34.24 -10.73 -4.07
C MET A 1 34.51 -12.23 -4.05
N ALA A 2 33.93 -13.04 -4.93
CA ALA A 2 34.04 -14.52 -4.92
C ALA A 2 35.49 -15.04 -4.77
N ALA A 3 36.44 -14.53 -5.55
CA ALA A 3 37.85 -14.93 -5.44
C ALA A 3 38.42 -14.74 -4.02
N ARG A 4 38.10 -13.65 -3.34
CA ARG A 4 38.57 -13.38 -1.97
C ARG A 4 38.10 -14.41 -0.94
N PHE A 5 36.83 -14.88 -1.11
CA PHE A 5 36.28 -15.93 -0.27
C PHE A 5 36.94 -17.27 -0.58
N GLY A 6 37.06 -17.63 -1.87
CA GLY A 6 37.71 -18.85 -2.32
C GLY A 6 39.18 -18.94 -1.91
N ASP A 7 39.96 -17.87 -2.04
CA ASP A 7 41.38 -17.80 -1.63
C ASP A 7 41.52 -17.98 -0.10
N ALA A 8 40.49 -17.63 0.68
CA ALA A 8 40.45 -17.82 2.12
C ALA A 8 39.83 -19.18 2.54
N GLY A 9 39.46 -20.06 1.58
CA GLY A 9 38.92 -21.40 1.84
C GLY A 9 37.42 -21.41 2.12
N PHE A 10 36.69 -20.31 1.87
CA PHE A 10 35.26 -20.23 2.07
C PHE A 10 34.48 -20.29 0.76
N ARG A 11 33.28 -20.90 0.83
CA ARG A 11 32.33 -20.90 -0.29
C ARG A 11 31.45 -19.67 -0.21
N LEU A 12 31.02 -19.16 -1.37
CA LEU A 12 30.12 -18.01 -1.48
C LEU A 12 29.01 -18.32 -2.50
N TYR A 13 27.79 -18.06 -2.10
CA TYR A 13 26.61 -18.36 -2.91
C TYR A 13 25.72 -17.11 -3.06
N LEU A 14 25.26 -16.85 -4.28
CA LEU A 14 24.11 -15.98 -4.50
C LEU A 14 22.83 -16.74 -4.17
N VAL A 15 21.87 -16.12 -3.48
CA VAL A 15 20.68 -16.83 -2.98
C VAL A 15 19.38 -16.04 -3.12
N GLY A 16 18.26 -16.70 -2.91
CA GLY A 16 16.95 -16.07 -2.74
C GLY A 16 16.38 -15.43 -4.00
N GLY A 17 15.82 -14.23 -3.83
CA GLY A 17 15.16 -13.51 -4.92
C GLY A 17 16.06 -13.25 -6.12
N SER A 18 17.33 -12.94 -5.90
CA SER A 18 18.30 -12.68 -6.98
C SER A 18 18.49 -13.88 -7.91
N VAL A 19 18.51 -15.12 -7.34
CA VAL A 19 18.62 -16.34 -8.16
C VAL A 19 17.33 -16.59 -8.94
N ARG A 20 16.18 -16.51 -8.28
CA ARG A 20 14.87 -16.66 -8.93
C ARG A 20 14.68 -15.66 -10.07
N ASP A 21 14.93 -14.38 -9.82
CA ASP A 21 14.69 -13.31 -10.78
C ASP A 21 15.64 -13.45 -12.00
N ALA A 22 16.88 -13.90 -11.79
CA ALA A 22 17.79 -14.24 -12.88
C ALA A 22 17.29 -15.43 -13.72
N LEU A 23 16.72 -16.47 -13.09
CA LEU A 23 16.20 -17.65 -13.79
C LEU A 23 14.96 -17.36 -14.65
N ILE A 24 14.10 -16.42 -14.23
CA ILE A 24 12.93 -16.01 -15.03
C ILE A 24 13.24 -14.91 -16.05
N GLY A 25 14.50 -14.48 -16.16
CA GLY A 25 14.88 -13.40 -17.05
C GLY A 25 14.24 -12.05 -16.68
N ALA A 26 13.86 -11.87 -15.41
CA ALA A 26 13.40 -10.59 -14.92
C ALA A 26 14.56 -9.59 -15.10
N GLU A 27 14.28 -8.46 -15.76
CA GLU A 27 15.27 -7.39 -15.85
C GLU A 27 15.71 -7.03 -14.42
N ALA A 28 17.02 -7.05 -14.20
CA ALA A 28 17.58 -6.44 -13.00
C ALA A 28 17.03 -5.01 -12.96
N ASP A 29 16.66 -4.55 -11.77
CA ASP A 29 16.13 -3.21 -11.55
C ASP A 29 16.80 -2.22 -12.54
N PRO A 30 16.05 -1.51 -13.40
CA PRO A 30 16.60 -0.60 -14.40
C PRO A 30 17.55 0.46 -13.82
N ALA A 31 17.43 0.74 -12.50
CA ALA A 31 18.31 1.62 -11.76
C ALA A 31 19.67 0.95 -11.39
N GLY A 32 19.85 -0.37 -11.67
CA GLY A 32 21.07 -1.10 -11.32
C GLY A 32 21.34 -1.23 -9.82
N GLN A 33 20.35 -0.94 -8.99
CA GLN A 33 20.45 -0.89 -7.52
C GLN A 33 19.97 -2.19 -6.86
N GLY A 34 19.98 -3.32 -7.58
CA GLY A 34 19.57 -4.62 -7.03
C GLY A 34 20.42 -4.98 -5.80
N ASP A 35 19.76 -5.27 -4.69
CA ASP A 35 20.40 -5.84 -3.51
C ASP A 35 20.76 -7.30 -3.79
N PHE A 36 22.02 -7.67 -3.55
CA PHE A 36 22.51 -9.03 -3.73
C PHE A 36 22.55 -9.74 -2.37
N ASP A 37 21.68 -10.74 -2.22
CA ASP A 37 21.70 -11.63 -1.08
C ASP A 37 22.72 -12.75 -1.31
N LEU A 38 23.72 -12.83 -0.47
CA LEU A 38 24.76 -13.84 -0.51
C LEU A 38 24.79 -14.62 0.80
N THR A 39 25.19 -15.88 0.71
CA THR A 39 25.42 -16.70 1.90
C THR A 39 26.75 -17.46 1.80
N THR A 40 27.36 -17.73 2.94
CA THR A 40 28.71 -18.33 3.00
C THR A 40 28.88 -19.16 4.30
N ASN A 41 29.85 -20.08 4.30
CA ASN A 41 30.27 -20.78 5.52
C ASN A 41 31.32 -19.99 6.35
N ALA A 42 31.70 -18.76 5.94
CA ALA A 42 32.54 -17.90 6.73
C ALA A 42 31.75 -17.30 7.94
N SER A 43 32.40 -17.16 9.08
CA SER A 43 31.84 -16.48 10.24
C SER A 43 31.64 -14.98 9.97
N PRO A 44 30.78 -14.26 10.73
CA PRO A 44 30.57 -12.84 10.54
C PRO A 44 31.83 -12.00 10.66
N ASP A 45 32.79 -12.41 11.52
CA ASP A 45 34.09 -11.74 11.67
C ASP A 45 34.97 -11.94 10.41
N GLU A 46 34.94 -13.12 9.83
CA GLU A 46 35.65 -13.43 8.60
C GLU A 46 35.02 -12.71 7.40
N ILE A 47 33.69 -12.66 7.31
CA ILE A 47 32.99 -11.88 6.27
C ILE A 47 33.42 -10.41 6.35
N GLU A 48 33.34 -9.80 7.54
CA GLU A 48 33.78 -8.41 7.73
C GLU A 48 35.23 -8.20 7.29
N ARG A 49 36.14 -9.10 7.70
CA ARG A 49 37.56 -9.05 7.32
C ARG A 49 37.77 -9.16 5.81
N LEU A 50 37.02 -10.06 5.13
CA LEU A 50 37.15 -10.30 3.70
C LEU A 50 36.57 -9.15 2.85
N LEU A 51 35.51 -8.48 3.33
CA LEU A 51 34.90 -7.34 2.67
C LEU A 51 35.67 -6.04 2.92
N ARG A 52 36.45 -5.94 4.01
CA ARG A 52 37.27 -4.78 4.31
C ARG A 52 38.31 -4.55 3.23
N GLY A 53 38.36 -3.33 2.69
CA GLY A 53 39.24 -2.95 1.57
C GLY A 53 38.79 -3.47 0.19
N TRP A 54 37.64 -4.16 0.12
CA TRP A 54 36.94 -4.44 -1.15
C TRP A 54 35.73 -3.53 -1.32
N ALA A 55 34.91 -3.38 -0.26
CA ALA A 55 33.72 -2.55 -0.24
C ALA A 55 34.09 -1.06 -0.10
N ASP A 56 33.24 -0.21 -0.67
CA ASP A 56 33.32 1.24 -0.53
C ASP A 56 32.79 1.66 0.86
N SER A 57 31.75 0.95 1.36
CA SER A 57 31.27 1.06 2.74
C SER A 57 30.81 -0.29 3.29
N LEU A 58 30.85 -0.43 4.63
CA LEU A 58 30.44 -1.62 5.36
C LEU A 58 29.52 -1.22 6.52
N TRP A 59 28.51 -2.05 6.82
CA TRP A 59 27.74 -1.95 8.07
C TRP A 59 27.57 -3.31 8.73
N THR A 60 27.57 -3.28 10.08
CA THR A 60 27.60 -4.48 10.92
C THR A 60 26.37 -4.60 11.82
N GLN A 61 25.32 -3.84 11.57
CA GLN A 61 24.09 -3.86 12.39
C GLN A 61 23.44 -5.24 12.44
N GLY A 62 23.56 -6.04 11.37
CA GLY A 62 23.09 -7.42 11.26
C GLY A 62 24.05 -8.48 11.81
N LYS A 63 25.28 -8.12 12.26
CA LYS A 63 26.35 -9.04 12.60
C LYS A 63 25.97 -10.11 13.64
N ARG A 64 25.19 -9.70 14.67
CA ARG A 64 24.66 -10.65 15.67
C ARG A 64 23.75 -11.72 15.11
N PHE A 65 23.19 -11.48 13.92
CA PHE A 65 22.36 -12.41 13.17
C PHE A 65 23.09 -13.06 11.99
N GLY A 66 24.41 -12.90 11.93
CA GLY A 66 25.25 -13.49 10.90
C GLY A 66 25.39 -12.66 9.62
N THR A 67 24.80 -11.46 9.51
CA THR A 67 24.78 -10.67 8.28
C THR A 67 25.73 -9.47 8.36
N ILE A 68 26.57 -9.31 7.34
CA ILE A 68 27.38 -8.11 7.08
C ILE A 68 26.90 -7.50 5.76
N GLY A 69 26.58 -6.20 5.80
CA GLY A 69 26.20 -5.48 4.60
C GLY A 69 27.38 -4.67 4.03
N ALA A 70 27.39 -4.52 2.72
CA ALA A 70 28.43 -3.80 1.98
C ALA A 70 27.85 -3.03 0.81
N ILE A 71 28.43 -1.89 0.47
CA ILE A 71 28.22 -1.21 -0.81
C ILE A 71 29.51 -1.29 -1.62
N LYS A 72 29.37 -1.62 -2.91
CA LYS A 72 30.45 -1.58 -3.87
C LYS A 72 29.93 -1.10 -5.22
N ASP A 73 30.55 -0.06 -5.78
CA ASP A 73 30.17 0.52 -7.07
C ASP A 73 28.66 0.85 -7.15
N GLY A 74 28.10 1.42 -6.05
CA GLY A 74 26.69 1.78 -5.93
C GLY A 74 25.71 0.62 -5.73
N ARG A 75 26.19 -0.63 -5.62
CA ARG A 75 25.37 -1.83 -5.41
C ARG A 75 25.45 -2.30 -3.97
N THR A 76 24.34 -2.75 -3.44
CA THR A 76 24.24 -3.31 -2.08
C THR A 76 24.47 -4.82 -2.10
N PHE A 77 25.23 -5.31 -1.14
CA PHE A 77 25.51 -6.72 -0.93
C PHE A 77 25.24 -7.06 0.55
N GLU A 78 24.38 -8.02 0.78
CA GLU A 78 24.19 -8.60 2.12
C GLU A 78 24.77 -10.01 2.14
N VAL A 79 25.83 -10.21 2.94
CA VAL A 79 26.52 -11.49 3.08
C VAL A 79 26.20 -12.09 4.44
N THR A 80 25.54 -13.24 4.43
CA THR A 80 25.07 -13.91 5.66
C THR A 80 25.81 -15.24 5.84
N THR A 81 26.28 -15.55 7.05
CA THR A 81 26.80 -16.88 7.39
C THR A 81 25.68 -17.90 7.28
N HIS A 82 25.95 -19.11 6.72
CA HIS A 82 25.00 -20.23 6.74
C HIS A 82 24.52 -20.47 8.17
N ARG A 83 23.23 -20.60 8.35
CA ARG A 83 22.64 -20.75 9.67
C ARG A 83 21.49 -21.76 9.68
N ALA A 84 21.40 -22.51 10.77
CA ALA A 84 20.19 -23.16 11.20
C ALA A 84 19.49 -22.25 12.22
N GLU A 85 18.20 -22.07 12.10
CA GLU A 85 17.40 -21.26 13.04
C GLU A 85 16.55 -22.21 13.89
N HIS A 86 16.59 -22.00 15.20
CA HIS A 86 15.68 -22.65 16.14
C HIS A 86 14.74 -21.58 16.71
N TYR A 87 13.45 -21.76 16.52
CA TYR A 87 12.44 -20.83 17.03
C TYR A 87 11.81 -21.40 18.29
N HIS A 88 11.59 -20.55 19.29
CA HIS A 88 10.77 -20.90 20.43
C HIS A 88 9.30 -20.61 20.13
N PRO A 89 8.34 -21.41 20.62
CA PRO A 89 6.91 -21.26 20.29
C PRO A 89 6.33 -19.86 20.56
N ASP A 90 6.87 -19.15 21.53
CA ASP A 90 6.41 -17.83 21.95
C ASP A 90 7.32 -16.68 21.52
N SER A 91 8.35 -16.94 20.69
CA SER A 91 9.32 -15.94 20.27
C SER A 91 9.73 -16.12 18.81
N ARG A 92 9.72 -15.01 18.06
CA ARG A 92 10.24 -14.95 16.67
C ARG A 92 11.73 -14.60 16.61
N LYS A 93 12.41 -14.53 17.73
CA LYS A 93 13.87 -14.34 17.75
C LYS A 93 14.50 -15.73 17.75
N PRO A 94 15.00 -16.19 16.57
CA PRO A 94 15.64 -17.49 16.52
C PRO A 94 16.92 -17.50 17.36
N GLU A 95 17.21 -18.63 17.96
CA GLU A 95 18.59 -18.93 18.34
C GLU A 95 19.34 -19.32 17.07
N VAL A 96 20.30 -18.49 16.67
CA VAL A 96 21.07 -18.71 15.43
C VAL A 96 22.22 -19.64 15.74
N ALA A 97 22.18 -20.83 15.14
CA ALA A 97 23.31 -21.72 15.08
C ALA A 97 23.98 -21.57 13.70
N PHE A 98 25.25 -21.20 13.67
CA PHE A 98 26.02 -21.13 12.42
C PHE A 98 26.40 -22.54 11.98
N GLY A 99 26.31 -22.83 10.66
CA GLY A 99 26.59 -24.12 10.07
C GLY A 99 27.38 -23.99 8.77
N ASP A 100 27.82 -25.12 8.24
CA ASP A 100 28.62 -25.20 7.00
C ASP A 100 27.81 -25.70 5.81
N ASP A 101 26.58 -26.17 6.03
CA ASP A 101 25.75 -26.80 4.99
C ASP A 101 24.76 -25.80 4.39
N ILE A 102 24.95 -25.51 3.11
CA ILE A 102 24.05 -24.66 2.30
C ILE A 102 22.62 -25.22 2.24
N THR A 103 22.47 -26.55 2.24
CA THR A 103 21.15 -27.20 2.17
C THR A 103 20.30 -26.85 3.39
N VAL A 104 20.94 -26.83 4.58
CA VAL A 104 20.28 -26.40 5.83
C VAL A 104 19.92 -24.93 5.77
N ASP A 105 20.77 -24.05 5.24
CA ASP A 105 20.43 -22.63 5.05
C ASP A 105 19.25 -22.45 4.08
N LEU A 106 19.18 -23.24 3.02
CA LEU A 106 18.08 -23.17 2.04
C LEU A 106 16.78 -23.72 2.61
N SER A 107 16.82 -24.73 3.51
CA SER A 107 15.61 -25.35 4.09
C SER A 107 14.74 -24.38 4.90
N ARG A 108 15.38 -23.41 5.58
CA ARG A 108 14.70 -22.42 6.43
C ARG A 108 14.09 -21.26 5.66
N ARG A 109 14.27 -21.17 4.34
CA ARG A 109 13.69 -20.13 3.51
C ARG A 109 12.19 -20.32 3.37
N ASP A 110 11.51 -19.24 2.92
CA ASP A 110 10.05 -19.20 2.85
C ASP A 110 9.48 -20.21 1.84
N PHE A 111 9.95 -20.17 0.59
CA PHE A 111 9.41 -20.99 -0.50
C PHE A 111 10.53 -21.61 -1.33
N THR A 112 10.24 -22.76 -1.96
CA THR A 112 11.18 -23.49 -2.82
C THR A 112 11.79 -22.60 -3.89
N ILE A 113 11.00 -21.74 -4.52
CA ILE A 113 11.44 -20.77 -5.55
C ILE A 113 12.46 -19.74 -5.06
N ASN A 114 12.60 -19.58 -3.76
CA ASN A 114 13.59 -18.72 -3.09
C ASN A 114 14.67 -19.54 -2.35
N ALA A 115 14.51 -20.88 -2.33
CA ALA A 115 15.42 -21.82 -1.67
C ALA A 115 16.41 -22.45 -2.67
N MET A 116 16.92 -21.63 -3.58
CA MET A 116 17.93 -21.97 -4.57
C MET A 116 19.17 -21.12 -4.35
N ALA A 117 20.32 -21.63 -4.74
CA ALA A 117 21.59 -20.92 -4.66
C ALA A 117 22.41 -21.11 -5.97
N LEU A 118 23.21 -20.09 -6.30
CA LEU A 118 24.26 -20.19 -7.34
C LEU A 118 25.61 -20.10 -6.66
N GLU A 119 26.43 -21.14 -6.79
CA GLU A 119 27.79 -21.15 -6.26
C GLU A 119 28.67 -20.18 -7.07
N LEU A 120 29.45 -19.34 -6.39
CA LEU A 120 30.33 -18.38 -7.04
C LEU A 120 31.80 -18.80 -6.88
N PRO A 121 32.61 -18.75 -7.96
CA PRO A 121 32.31 -18.19 -9.27
C PRO A 121 31.79 -19.21 -10.32
N SER A 122 31.62 -20.49 -9.96
CA SER A 122 31.26 -21.57 -10.90
C SER A 122 29.91 -21.37 -11.58
N MET A 123 28.99 -20.65 -10.94
CA MET A 123 27.58 -20.48 -11.35
C MET A 123 26.81 -21.81 -11.36
N GLU A 124 27.25 -22.80 -10.59
CA GLU A 124 26.52 -24.06 -10.41
C GLU A 124 25.25 -23.82 -9.59
N LEU A 125 24.12 -24.31 -10.11
CA LEU A 125 22.83 -24.20 -9.42
C LEU A 125 22.70 -25.31 -8.36
N ILE A 126 22.41 -24.90 -7.14
CA ILE A 126 22.10 -25.77 -6.00
C ILE A 126 20.62 -25.62 -5.70
N ASP A 127 19.83 -26.65 -5.95
CA ASP A 127 18.37 -26.68 -5.82
C ASP A 127 17.88 -27.95 -5.13
N PRO A 128 18.14 -28.10 -3.82
CA PRO A 128 17.81 -29.35 -3.10
C PRO A 128 16.30 -29.55 -2.90
N TYR A 129 15.48 -28.51 -3.07
CA TYR A 129 14.05 -28.53 -2.80
C TYR A 129 13.18 -28.43 -4.06
N GLY A 130 13.79 -28.41 -5.25
CA GLY A 130 13.10 -28.40 -6.54
C GLY A 130 12.47 -27.06 -6.88
N GLY A 131 13.09 -25.97 -6.44
CA GLY A 131 12.59 -24.60 -6.67
C GLY A 131 12.51 -24.22 -8.14
N LEU A 132 13.47 -24.67 -8.97
CA LEU A 132 13.44 -24.44 -10.42
C LEU A 132 12.24 -25.16 -11.07
N ALA A 133 11.97 -26.42 -10.68
CA ALA A 133 10.83 -27.17 -11.19
C ALA A 133 9.50 -26.51 -10.79
N ASP A 134 9.38 -26.04 -9.53
CA ASP A 134 8.20 -25.33 -9.06
C ASP A 134 8.01 -23.98 -9.76
N LEU A 135 9.11 -23.26 -10.02
CA LEU A 135 9.07 -21.99 -10.74
C LEU A 135 8.55 -22.16 -12.18
N VAL A 136 9.04 -23.18 -12.89
CA VAL A 136 8.58 -23.56 -14.24
C VAL A 136 7.12 -24.03 -14.24
N ALA A 137 6.73 -24.83 -13.23
CA ALA A 137 5.36 -25.31 -13.05
C ALA A 137 4.41 -24.26 -12.48
N LYS A 138 4.88 -23.05 -12.19
CA LYS A 138 4.14 -21.99 -11.49
C LYS A 138 3.50 -22.49 -10.17
N ARG A 139 4.23 -23.24 -9.38
CA ARG A 139 3.77 -23.82 -8.11
C ARG A 139 4.40 -23.08 -6.92
N LEU A 140 3.63 -22.86 -5.86
CA LEU A 140 4.12 -22.29 -4.61
C LEU A 140 4.14 -23.34 -3.51
N ARG A 141 5.33 -23.72 -3.02
CA ARG A 141 5.56 -24.65 -1.91
C ARG A 141 6.63 -24.15 -0.96
N THR A 142 6.60 -24.61 0.27
CA THR A 142 7.69 -24.45 1.24
C THR A 142 8.77 -25.55 1.04
N PRO A 143 10.05 -25.29 1.38
CA PRO A 143 11.11 -26.32 1.33
C PRO A 143 10.83 -27.53 2.23
N LEU A 144 10.28 -27.26 3.42
CA LEU A 144 9.88 -28.26 4.42
C LEU A 144 8.36 -28.25 4.57
N ASP A 145 7.86 -29.00 5.56
CA ASP A 145 6.44 -29.01 5.93
C ASP A 145 5.94 -27.58 6.18
N PRO A 146 4.86 -27.15 5.53
CA PRO A 146 4.34 -25.79 5.67
C PRO A 146 3.91 -25.45 7.10
N MET A 147 3.44 -26.42 7.91
CA MET A 147 3.10 -26.20 9.31
C MET A 147 4.33 -25.76 10.10
N VAL A 148 5.48 -26.45 9.90
CA VAL A 148 6.76 -26.09 10.53
C VAL A 148 7.22 -24.71 10.04
N SER A 149 7.17 -24.48 8.73
CA SER A 149 7.59 -23.20 8.15
C SER A 149 6.81 -22.00 8.67
N PHE A 150 5.49 -22.15 8.89
CA PHE A 150 4.63 -21.08 9.38
C PHE A 150 4.67 -20.92 10.91
N ASP A 151 5.02 -21.97 11.63
CA ASP A 151 5.31 -21.87 13.06
C ASP A 151 6.60 -21.06 13.31
N ASP A 152 7.63 -21.27 12.49
CA ASP A 152 8.89 -20.53 12.50
C ASP A 152 8.67 -19.02 12.23
N ASP A 153 7.97 -18.67 11.14
CA ASP A 153 7.63 -17.27 10.82
C ASP A 153 6.24 -17.18 10.17
N PRO A 154 5.21 -16.85 10.95
CA PRO A 154 3.85 -16.71 10.43
C PRO A 154 3.67 -15.66 9.34
N LEU A 155 4.59 -14.67 9.22
CA LEU A 155 4.54 -13.70 8.11
C LEU A 155 4.67 -14.37 6.74
N ARG A 156 5.27 -15.57 6.67
CA ARG A 156 5.37 -16.34 5.41
C ARG A 156 4.00 -16.63 4.81
N MET A 157 2.93 -16.69 5.61
CA MET A 157 1.56 -16.86 5.12
C MET A 157 1.10 -15.63 4.29
N LEU A 158 1.40 -14.39 4.73
CA LEU A 158 1.13 -13.18 3.93
C LEU A 158 2.06 -13.09 2.71
N ARG A 159 3.31 -13.52 2.86
CA ARG A 159 4.24 -13.63 1.73
C ARG A 159 3.71 -14.60 0.68
N ALA A 160 3.07 -15.72 1.08
CA ALA A 160 2.41 -16.65 0.14
C ALA A 160 1.36 -15.95 -0.70
N ALA A 161 0.48 -15.14 -0.10
CA ALA A 161 -0.51 -14.34 -0.82
C ALA A 161 0.15 -13.40 -1.85
N ARG A 162 1.22 -12.73 -1.44
CA ARG A 162 1.96 -11.81 -2.32
C ARG A 162 2.69 -12.54 -3.46
N PHE A 163 3.35 -13.66 -3.18
CA PHE A 163 4.05 -14.43 -4.23
C PHE A 163 3.07 -15.08 -5.21
N THR A 164 1.92 -15.57 -4.73
CA THR A 164 0.82 -16.03 -5.58
C THR A 164 0.41 -14.93 -6.57
N ALA A 165 0.22 -13.70 -6.11
CA ALA A 165 -0.16 -12.59 -6.98
C ALA A 165 1.00 -12.11 -7.88
N ARG A 166 2.23 -12.00 -7.33
CA ARG A 166 3.37 -11.43 -8.06
C ARG A 166 3.83 -12.30 -9.24
N PHE A 167 3.84 -13.62 -9.06
CA PHE A 167 4.37 -14.57 -10.04
C PHE A 167 3.29 -15.45 -10.65
N GLU A 168 2.01 -15.19 -10.33
CA GLU A 168 0.87 -16.01 -10.77
C GLU A 168 1.06 -17.47 -10.45
N LEU A 169 1.51 -17.75 -9.21
CA LEU A 169 1.78 -19.12 -8.75
C LEU A 169 0.50 -19.77 -8.22
N GLU A 170 0.38 -21.08 -8.43
CA GLU A 170 -0.65 -21.90 -7.83
C GLU A 170 -0.15 -22.48 -6.49
N PRO A 171 -0.78 -22.11 -5.35
CA PRO A 171 -0.39 -22.65 -4.06
C PRO A 171 -0.69 -24.14 -3.96
N ASP A 172 0.27 -24.90 -3.43
CA ASP A 172 0.07 -26.32 -3.13
C ASP A 172 -1.09 -26.50 -2.13
N PRO A 173 -1.95 -27.54 -2.27
CA PRO A 173 -3.04 -27.79 -1.34
C PRO A 173 -2.63 -27.88 0.12
N ALA A 174 -1.51 -28.53 0.44
CA ALA A 174 -0.99 -28.63 1.80
C ALA A 174 -0.59 -27.27 2.37
N LEU A 175 -0.09 -26.37 1.51
CA LEU A 175 0.23 -24.98 1.91
C LEU A 175 -1.05 -24.22 2.26
N LEU A 176 -2.12 -24.35 1.47
CA LEU A 176 -3.41 -23.69 1.74
C LEU A 176 -4.06 -24.21 3.04
N GLU A 177 -4.01 -25.53 3.26
CA GLU A 177 -4.52 -26.17 4.49
C GLU A 177 -3.77 -25.66 5.72
N ALA A 178 -2.44 -25.61 5.66
CA ALA A 178 -1.62 -25.10 6.75
C ALA A 178 -1.89 -23.62 7.04
N ILE A 179 -2.00 -22.76 6.01
CA ILE A 179 -2.33 -21.35 6.18
C ILE A 179 -3.69 -21.18 6.85
N THR A 180 -4.69 -21.93 6.40
CA THR A 180 -6.04 -21.86 6.96
C THR A 180 -6.06 -22.30 8.42
N ALA A 181 -5.32 -23.35 8.77
CA ALA A 181 -5.23 -23.86 10.13
C ALA A 181 -4.46 -22.95 11.08
N MET A 182 -3.52 -22.13 10.56
CA MET A 182 -2.59 -21.33 11.37
C MET A 182 -2.79 -19.82 11.20
N ALA A 183 -3.88 -19.36 10.57
CA ALA A 183 -4.10 -17.95 10.28
C ALA A 183 -4.02 -17.05 11.54
N ASP A 184 -4.47 -17.54 12.68
CA ASP A 184 -4.42 -16.88 13.99
C ASP A 184 -2.97 -16.60 14.47
N ARG A 185 -1.99 -17.40 14.03
CA ARG A 185 -0.59 -17.17 14.36
C ARG A 185 -0.06 -15.81 13.87
N LEU A 186 -0.75 -15.13 12.96
CA LEU A 186 -0.41 -13.77 12.56
C LEU A 186 -0.44 -12.77 13.74
N GLU A 187 -1.15 -13.06 14.81
CA GLU A 187 -1.21 -12.19 16.00
C GLU A 187 0.16 -11.91 16.62
N ILE A 188 1.11 -12.85 16.51
CA ILE A 188 2.47 -12.66 17.03
C ILE A 188 3.36 -11.81 16.10
N VAL A 189 2.91 -11.53 14.86
CA VAL A 189 3.66 -10.73 13.89
C VAL A 189 3.46 -9.24 14.17
N SER A 190 4.53 -8.45 14.16
CA SER A 190 4.41 -7.01 14.38
C SER A 190 3.61 -6.34 13.27
N ALA A 191 2.82 -5.34 13.65
CA ALA A 191 1.97 -4.60 12.72
C ALA A 191 2.76 -3.96 11.57
N GLU A 192 3.99 -3.54 11.83
CA GLU A 192 4.89 -2.96 10.82
C GLU A 192 5.26 -3.99 9.73
N ARG A 193 5.57 -5.24 10.11
CA ARG A 193 5.88 -6.29 9.13
C ARG A 193 4.65 -6.66 8.30
N ILE A 194 3.46 -6.71 8.93
CA ILE A 194 2.19 -6.95 8.22
C ILE A 194 1.90 -5.81 7.24
N ARG A 195 2.04 -4.55 7.69
CA ARG A 195 1.91 -3.37 6.84
C ARG A 195 2.83 -3.44 5.62
N ASP A 196 4.10 -3.74 5.84
CA ASP A 196 5.10 -3.77 4.77
C ASP A 196 4.78 -4.86 3.71
N GLU A 197 4.24 -6.01 4.12
CA GLU A 197 3.77 -7.04 3.18
C GLU A 197 2.48 -6.61 2.46
N LEU A 198 1.54 -5.94 3.15
CA LEU A 198 0.34 -5.38 2.54
C LEU A 198 0.69 -4.30 1.51
N ASP A 199 1.59 -3.38 1.84
CA ASP A 199 2.05 -2.32 0.93
C ASP A 199 2.68 -2.90 -0.35
N ARG A 200 3.51 -3.94 -0.19
CA ARG A 200 4.10 -4.66 -1.33
C ARG A 200 3.06 -5.43 -2.15
N LEU A 201 2.00 -5.91 -1.53
CA LEU A 201 0.91 -6.62 -2.22
C LEU A 201 0.05 -5.66 -3.02
N VAL A 202 -0.39 -4.54 -2.43
CA VAL A 202 -1.33 -3.63 -3.09
C VAL A 202 -0.75 -2.92 -4.32
N VAL A 203 0.57 -2.76 -4.41
CA VAL A 203 1.23 -2.14 -5.57
C VAL A 203 1.53 -3.12 -6.72
N LEU A 204 1.19 -4.39 -6.61
CA LEU A 204 1.35 -5.38 -7.69
C LEU A 204 0.42 -5.05 -8.88
N PRO A 205 0.70 -5.55 -10.09
CA PRO A 205 -0.18 -5.36 -11.24
C PRO A 205 -1.63 -5.80 -11.01
N VAL A 206 -1.85 -6.95 -10.36
CA VAL A 206 -3.18 -7.51 -10.04
C VAL A 206 -3.22 -7.91 -8.56
N PRO A 207 -3.33 -6.95 -7.63
CA PRO A 207 -3.30 -7.23 -6.19
C PRO A 207 -4.51 -8.04 -5.70
N SER A 208 -5.63 -8.02 -6.44
CA SER A 208 -6.84 -8.76 -6.08
C SER A 208 -6.59 -10.25 -5.91
N ILE A 209 -5.66 -10.84 -6.64
CA ILE A 209 -5.28 -12.27 -6.52
C ILE A 209 -4.84 -12.58 -5.08
N GLY A 210 -3.92 -11.80 -4.54
CA GLY A 210 -3.41 -11.99 -3.18
C GLY A 210 -4.41 -11.54 -2.10
N LEU A 211 -5.22 -10.54 -2.38
CA LEU A 211 -6.28 -10.09 -1.45
C LEU A 211 -7.38 -11.17 -1.34
N TRP A 212 -7.82 -11.76 -2.45
CA TRP A 212 -8.71 -12.93 -2.43
C TRP A 212 -8.11 -14.12 -1.69
N PHE A 213 -6.81 -14.36 -1.89
CA PHE A 213 -6.10 -15.40 -1.14
C PHE A 213 -6.23 -15.14 0.38
N CYS A 214 -5.94 -13.92 0.85
CA CYS A 214 -6.06 -13.57 2.26
C CYS A 214 -7.49 -13.73 2.80
N VAL A 215 -8.51 -13.40 2.02
CA VAL A 215 -9.91 -13.57 2.43
C VAL A 215 -10.27 -15.06 2.53
N LYS A 216 -9.97 -15.85 1.48
CA LYS A 216 -10.34 -17.27 1.41
C LYS A 216 -9.65 -18.14 2.45
N THR A 217 -8.42 -17.78 2.86
CA THR A 217 -7.65 -18.52 3.87
C THR A 217 -7.89 -18.01 5.31
N GLY A 218 -8.71 -16.98 5.49
CA GLY A 218 -8.96 -16.40 6.80
C GLY A 218 -7.87 -15.44 7.31
N LEU A 219 -6.75 -15.28 6.57
CA LEU A 219 -5.67 -14.35 6.95
C LEU A 219 -6.16 -12.92 7.08
N ALA A 220 -7.02 -12.46 6.15
CA ALA A 220 -7.53 -11.08 6.19
C ALA A 220 -8.26 -10.77 7.49
N ALA A 221 -8.95 -11.74 8.11
CA ALA A 221 -9.66 -11.55 9.36
C ALA A 221 -8.73 -11.16 10.52
N GLN A 222 -7.45 -11.54 10.46
CA GLN A 222 -6.47 -11.29 11.52
C GLN A 222 -5.91 -9.86 11.50
N PHE A 223 -5.71 -9.26 10.32
CA PHE A 223 -5.08 -7.94 10.22
C PHE A 223 -5.95 -6.88 9.53
N LEU A 224 -6.92 -7.28 8.70
CA LEU A 224 -7.80 -6.43 7.90
C LEU A 224 -9.24 -6.96 7.92
N PRO A 225 -9.87 -7.14 9.10
CA PRO A 225 -11.21 -7.75 9.23
C PRO A 225 -12.31 -6.97 8.51
N GLU A 226 -12.07 -5.72 8.13
CA GLU A 226 -12.97 -4.93 7.31
C GLU A 226 -13.16 -5.57 5.92
N LEU A 227 -12.13 -6.22 5.36
CA LEU A 227 -12.16 -6.77 4.01
C LEU A 227 -13.11 -7.97 3.87
N PRO A 228 -13.01 -9.06 4.66
CA PRO A 228 -14.01 -10.13 4.61
C PRO A 228 -15.41 -9.64 5.03
N GLY A 229 -15.51 -8.57 5.83
CA GLY A 229 -16.78 -7.93 6.16
C GLY A 229 -17.51 -7.32 4.95
N LEU A 230 -16.85 -7.18 3.81
CA LEU A 230 -17.45 -6.71 2.55
C LEU A 230 -18.11 -7.84 1.72
N GLU A 231 -18.02 -9.10 2.14
CA GLU A 231 -18.79 -10.20 1.54
C GLU A 231 -20.28 -10.02 1.81
N LEU A 232 -20.88 -9.07 1.11
CA LEU A 232 -22.30 -8.77 1.19
C LEU A 232 -22.85 -8.34 -0.16
N GLU A 233 -24.06 -8.79 -0.44
CA GLU A 233 -24.79 -8.39 -1.64
C GLU A 233 -25.29 -6.96 -1.51
N GLN A 234 -24.96 -6.11 -2.50
CA GLN A 234 -25.46 -4.74 -2.58
C GLN A 234 -26.96 -4.69 -2.92
N ASP A 235 -27.42 -5.66 -3.70
CA ASP A 235 -28.81 -5.71 -4.17
C ASP A 235 -29.32 -7.15 -4.09
N PRO A 236 -30.16 -7.49 -3.08
CA PRO A 236 -30.71 -8.82 -2.94
C PRO A 236 -31.67 -9.24 -4.05
N ILE A 237 -32.15 -8.29 -4.89
CA ILE A 237 -33.05 -8.58 -6.01
C ILE A 237 -32.26 -8.99 -7.25
N HIS A 238 -31.08 -8.41 -7.47
CA HIS A 238 -30.30 -8.62 -8.69
C HIS A 238 -29.05 -9.49 -8.50
N HIS A 239 -28.70 -9.94 -7.30
CA HIS A 239 -27.63 -10.89 -6.91
C HIS A 239 -26.24 -10.66 -7.59
N HIS A 240 -25.98 -9.47 -8.17
CA HIS A 240 -24.85 -9.29 -9.10
C HIS A 240 -23.74 -8.38 -8.59
N LYS A 241 -23.85 -7.88 -7.37
CA LYS A 241 -22.90 -6.91 -6.84
C LYS A 241 -22.49 -7.28 -5.42
N ASP A 242 -21.53 -8.17 -5.33
CA ASP A 242 -20.76 -8.35 -4.12
C ASP A 242 -19.85 -7.12 -3.91
N VAL A 243 -19.92 -6.50 -2.73
CA VAL A 243 -19.14 -5.30 -2.39
C VAL A 243 -17.66 -5.63 -2.35
N LEU A 244 -17.28 -6.83 -1.87
CA LEU A 244 -15.89 -7.26 -1.87
C LEU A 244 -15.33 -7.38 -3.29
N ALA A 245 -16.04 -8.09 -4.17
CA ALA A 245 -15.60 -8.23 -5.56
C ALA A 245 -15.51 -6.87 -6.28
N HIS A 246 -16.44 -5.94 -6.00
CA HIS A 246 -16.37 -4.57 -6.48
C HIS A 246 -15.11 -3.86 -5.97
N THR A 247 -14.88 -3.88 -4.66
CA THR A 247 -13.73 -3.21 -4.02
C THR A 247 -12.42 -3.70 -4.61
N LEU A 248 -12.24 -5.01 -4.75
CA LEU A 248 -11.03 -5.58 -5.33
C LEU A 248 -10.83 -5.22 -6.80
N ALA A 249 -11.92 -5.14 -7.58
CA ALA A 249 -11.86 -4.67 -8.96
C ALA A 249 -11.49 -3.18 -9.06
N VAL A 250 -11.87 -2.34 -8.09
CA VAL A 250 -11.44 -0.93 -8.01
C VAL A 250 -9.95 -0.86 -7.72
N VAL A 251 -9.45 -1.66 -6.76
CA VAL A 251 -8.01 -1.73 -6.43
C VAL A 251 -7.18 -2.12 -7.67
N ASP A 252 -7.61 -3.12 -8.45
CA ASP A 252 -6.89 -3.53 -9.66
C ASP A 252 -6.85 -2.44 -10.75
N LYS A 253 -7.89 -1.61 -10.83
CA LYS A 253 -7.99 -0.56 -11.84
C LYS A 253 -7.15 0.67 -11.52
N THR A 254 -6.90 0.96 -10.26
CA THR A 254 -6.10 2.11 -9.85
C THR A 254 -4.63 1.92 -10.20
N SER A 255 -3.95 3.02 -10.52
CA SER A 255 -2.49 3.01 -10.71
C SER A 255 -1.77 2.41 -9.49
N PRO A 256 -0.54 1.91 -9.63
CA PRO A 256 0.20 1.29 -8.52
C PRO A 256 0.75 2.31 -7.51
N ASP A 257 0.03 3.41 -7.29
CA ASP A 257 0.29 4.33 -6.17
C ASP A 257 -0.22 3.68 -4.88
N ARG A 258 0.67 3.48 -3.92
CA ARG A 258 0.40 2.80 -2.65
C ARG A 258 -0.78 3.41 -1.89
N LEU A 259 -0.81 4.74 -1.75
CA LEU A 259 -1.83 5.43 -0.97
C LEU A 259 -3.18 5.43 -1.67
N LEU A 260 -3.18 5.58 -2.99
CA LEU A 260 -4.40 5.48 -3.79
C LEU A 260 -5.00 4.08 -3.72
N ARG A 261 -4.19 3.02 -3.82
CA ARG A 261 -4.66 1.64 -3.72
C ARG A 261 -5.15 1.26 -2.33
N LEU A 262 -4.53 1.79 -1.28
CA LEU A 262 -5.08 1.69 0.07
C LEU A 262 -6.42 2.43 0.18
N ALA A 263 -6.56 3.62 -0.39
CA ALA A 263 -7.84 4.31 -0.43
C ALA A 263 -8.90 3.51 -1.21
N ALA A 264 -8.54 2.92 -2.34
CA ALA A 264 -9.41 2.02 -3.10
C ALA A 264 -9.80 0.77 -2.29
N LEU A 265 -8.89 0.21 -1.50
CA LEU A 265 -9.16 -0.94 -0.63
C LEU A 265 -10.14 -0.59 0.50
N PHE A 266 -10.10 0.64 0.98
CA PHE A 266 -10.90 1.08 2.12
C PHE A 266 -12.17 1.88 1.75
N HIS A 267 -12.38 2.30 0.48
CA HIS A 267 -13.43 3.25 0.13
C HIS A 267 -14.83 2.81 0.57
N ASP A 268 -15.10 1.52 0.51
CA ASP A 268 -16.40 0.92 0.79
C ASP A 268 -16.53 0.22 2.15
N VAL A 269 -15.50 0.24 3.01
CA VAL A 269 -15.50 -0.49 4.30
C VAL A 269 -16.59 -0.03 5.28
N GLY A 270 -17.19 1.14 5.05
CA GLY A 270 -18.32 1.64 5.80
C GLY A 270 -19.67 0.98 5.47
N LYS A 271 -19.81 0.38 4.28
CA LYS A 271 -21.08 -0.17 3.77
C LYS A 271 -21.74 -1.19 4.71
N PRO A 272 -21.03 -2.17 5.28
CA PRO A 272 -21.66 -3.14 6.20
C PRO A 272 -22.36 -2.48 7.41
N ARG A 273 -21.79 -1.38 7.93
CA ARG A 273 -22.30 -0.67 9.10
C ARG A 273 -23.42 0.33 8.79
N THR A 274 -23.55 0.73 7.54
CA THR A 274 -24.54 1.71 7.10
C THR A 274 -25.64 1.10 6.24
N ARG A 275 -25.63 -0.22 6.11
CA ARG A 275 -26.64 -0.95 5.35
C ARG A 275 -28.01 -0.78 5.96
N ALA A 276 -28.96 -0.30 5.18
CA ALA A 276 -30.37 -0.20 5.55
C ALA A 276 -31.25 -0.74 4.44
N PHE A 277 -32.35 -1.40 4.81
CA PHE A 277 -33.36 -1.91 3.91
C PHE A 277 -34.52 -0.93 3.87
N THR A 278 -34.91 -0.50 2.66
CA THR A 278 -36.01 0.40 2.40
C THR A 278 -36.92 -0.21 1.34
N ASP A 279 -38.11 0.35 1.15
CA ASP A 279 -39.05 -0.10 0.09
C ASP A 279 -38.46 0.02 -1.33
N GLY A 280 -37.43 0.86 -1.49
CA GLY A 280 -36.68 1.06 -2.74
C GLY A 280 -35.44 0.20 -2.89
N GLY A 281 -35.17 -0.73 -1.99
CA GLY A 281 -33.98 -1.60 -1.99
C GLY A 281 -33.01 -1.33 -0.85
N VAL A 282 -31.72 -1.69 -1.05
CA VAL A 282 -30.68 -1.49 -0.05
C VAL A 282 -30.00 -0.14 -0.24
N THR A 283 -29.77 0.57 0.88
CA THR A 283 -29.06 1.86 0.91
C THR A 283 -27.87 1.81 1.86
N PHE A 284 -26.88 2.68 1.64
CA PHE A 284 -25.62 2.78 2.40
C PHE A 284 -25.30 4.25 2.69
N HIS A 285 -26.25 4.99 3.25
CA HIS A 285 -26.05 6.43 3.48
C HIS A 285 -24.91 6.70 4.45
N HIS A 286 -24.08 7.68 4.11
CA HIS A 286 -22.92 8.12 4.89
C HIS A 286 -21.85 7.05 5.14
N HIS A 287 -21.74 6.03 4.24
CA HIS A 287 -20.70 5.01 4.36
C HIS A 287 -19.29 5.60 4.17
N GLU A 288 -19.15 6.70 3.44
CA GLU A 288 -17.90 7.45 3.27
C GLU A 288 -17.39 7.99 4.61
N VAL A 289 -18.25 8.58 5.44
CA VAL A 289 -17.88 9.14 6.74
C VAL A 289 -17.58 8.03 7.76
N VAL A 290 -18.41 6.98 7.77
CA VAL A 290 -18.21 5.81 8.64
C VAL A 290 -16.95 5.05 8.20
N GLY A 291 -16.76 4.87 6.90
CA GLY A 291 -15.60 4.24 6.30
C GLY A 291 -14.30 4.97 6.63
N ALA A 292 -14.28 6.29 6.51
CA ALA A 292 -13.13 7.11 6.88
C ALA A 292 -12.69 6.90 8.34
N ARG A 293 -13.63 6.84 9.28
CA ARG A 293 -13.33 6.56 10.70
C ARG A 293 -12.78 5.14 10.91
N MET A 294 -13.33 4.15 10.20
CA MET A 294 -12.85 2.76 10.25
C MET A 294 -11.45 2.66 9.66
N THR A 295 -11.21 3.30 8.50
CA THR A 295 -9.91 3.39 7.84
C THR A 295 -8.86 3.98 8.76
N LYS A 296 -9.13 5.13 9.39
CA LYS A 296 -8.20 5.76 10.34
C LYS A 296 -7.82 4.80 11.47
N LYS A 297 -8.82 4.12 12.06
CA LYS A 297 -8.57 3.15 13.12
C LYS A 297 -7.69 1.99 12.64
N ARG A 298 -7.92 1.47 11.44
CA ARG A 298 -7.16 0.36 10.87
C ARG A 298 -5.73 0.76 10.54
N MET A 299 -5.54 1.91 9.89
CA MET A 299 -4.20 2.40 9.54
C MET A 299 -3.33 2.67 10.77
N VAL A 300 -3.91 3.25 11.83
CA VAL A 300 -3.22 3.42 13.12
C VAL A 300 -2.84 2.06 13.73
N ALA A 301 -3.74 1.06 13.68
CA ALA A 301 -3.46 -0.28 14.18
C ALA A 301 -2.34 -0.97 13.40
N LEU A 302 -2.24 -0.72 12.09
CA LEU A 302 -1.17 -1.22 11.21
C LEU A 302 0.09 -0.33 11.25
N ARG A 303 0.16 0.68 12.13
CA ARG A 303 1.33 1.55 12.32
C ARG A 303 1.74 2.34 11.05
N TYR A 304 0.76 2.78 10.26
CA TYR A 304 1.03 3.78 9.23
C TYR A 304 1.40 5.13 9.86
N SER A 305 2.10 5.99 9.11
CA SER A 305 2.38 7.34 9.52
C SER A 305 1.08 8.17 9.65
N ASN A 306 1.12 9.27 10.42
CA ASN A 306 -0.02 10.19 10.50
C ASN A 306 -0.35 10.77 9.13
N GLU A 307 0.67 11.11 8.32
CA GLU A 307 0.52 11.65 6.97
C GLU A 307 -0.17 10.66 6.04
N ASP A 308 0.31 9.41 5.94
CA ASP A 308 -0.32 8.36 5.14
C ASP A 308 -1.78 8.13 5.59
N THR A 309 -2.00 8.10 6.91
CA THR A 309 -3.32 7.90 7.50
C THR A 309 -4.28 9.01 7.12
N GLU A 310 -3.84 10.27 7.16
CA GLU A 310 -4.64 11.43 6.77
C GLU A 310 -4.99 11.39 5.29
N ILE A 311 -4.00 11.16 4.42
CA ILE A 311 -4.20 11.06 2.97
C ILE A 311 -5.26 10.00 2.62
N VAL A 312 -5.08 8.77 3.09
CA VAL A 312 -6.01 7.67 2.77
C VAL A 312 -7.39 7.92 3.36
N THR A 313 -7.47 8.42 4.61
CA THR A 313 -8.75 8.72 5.26
C THR A 313 -9.52 9.80 4.51
N THR A 314 -8.84 10.86 4.07
CA THR A 314 -9.45 11.95 3.30
C THR A 314 -9.96 11.46 1.94
N LEU A 315 -9.19 10.63 1.22
CA LEU A 315 -9.65 10.04 -0.04
C LEU A 315 -10.89 9.17 0.15
N VAL A 316 -10.94 8.36 1.22
CA VAL A 316 -12.12 7.56 1.57
C VAL A 316 -13.32 8.45 1.91
N GLU A 317 -13.13 9.54 2.65
CA GLU A 317 -14.21 10.48 2.99
C GLU A 317 -14.78 11.19 1.76
N LEU A 318 -13.90 11.53 0.81
CA LEU A 318 -14.27 12.33 -0.36
C LEU A 318 -14.70 11.50 -1.58
N HIS A 319 -14.56 10.16 -1.59
CA HIS A 319 -14.76 9.37 -2.81
C HIS A 319 -16.16 9.52 -3.44
N LEU A 320 -17.19 9.81 -2.65
CA LEU A 320 -18.52 10.11 -3.14
C LEU A 320 -18.75 11.57 -3.53
N ARG A 321 -17.79 12.47 -3.25
CA ARG A 321 -17.98 13.90 -3.44
C ARG A 321 -18.40 14.26 -4.87
N PHE A 322 -17.80 13.61 -5.87
CA PHE A 322 -18.18 13.76 -7.27
C PHE A 322 -19.66 13.49 -7.51
N HIS A 323 -20.24 12.48 -6.86
CA HIS A 323 -21.62 12.06 -7.09
C HIS A 323 -22.66 13.02 -6.50
N THR A 324 -22.27 13.96 -5.62
CA THR A 324 -23.17 14.95 -5.04
C THR A 324 -23.58 16.03 -6.05
N TYR A 325 -22.82 16.22 -7.13
CA TYR A 325 -23.08 17.25 -8.15
C TYR A 325 -23.90 16.70 -9.35
N ARG A 326 -25.16 16.32 -9.09
CA ARG A 326 -26.02 15.69 -10.09
C ARG A 326 -26.50 16.62 -11.20
N LEU A 327 -26.55 17.94 -10.95
CA LEU A 327 -27.09 18.97 -11.84
C LEU A 327 -26.03 19.60 -12.76
N GLY A 328 -24.82 19.06 -12.79
CA GLY A 328 -23.69 19.58 -13.55
C GLY A 328 -22.70 20.36 -12.71
N TRP A 329 -21.61 20.81 -13.34
CA TRP A 329 -20.49 21.45 -12.72
C TRP A 329 -20.58 22.98 -12.86
N THR A 330 -21.19 23.66 -11.89
CA THR A 330 -21.06 25.12 -11.76
C THR A 330 -19.67 25.46 -11.23
N ASP A 331 -19.19 26.68 -11.47
CA ASP A 331 -17.88 27.14 -10.99
C ASP A 331 -17.76 27.02 -9.47
N LYS A 332 -18.82 27.37 -8.76
CA LYS A 332 -18.93 27.17 -7.30
C LYS A 332 -18.71 25.70 -6.90
N ALA A 333 -19.34 24.75 -7.63
CA ALA A 333 -19.20 23.33 -7.35
C ALA A 333 -17.77 22.84 -7.60
N VAL A 334 -17.14 23.29 -8.68
CA VAL A 334 -15.75 22.97 -9.04
C VAL A 334 -14.79 23.54 -8.01
N ARG A 335 -14.91 24.81 -7.64
CA ARG A 335 -14.07 25.44 -6.60
C ARG A 335 -14.14 24.66 -5.28
N ARG A 336 -15.35 24.28 -4.85
CA ARG A 336 -15.52 23.47 -3.62
C ARG A 336 -14.88 22.10 -3.73
N TYR A 337 -15.05 21.43 -4.87
CA TYR A 337 -14.45 20.10 -5.10
C TYR A 337 -12.92 20.16 -5.05
N VAL A 338 -12.31 21.13 -5.74
CA VAL A 338 -10.86 21.32 -5.77
C VAL A 338 -10.32 21.68 -4.39
N ARG A 339 -10.98 22.60 -3.68
CA ARG A 339 -10.59 22.98 -2.32
C ARG A 339 -10.65 21.81 -1.35
N ASP A 340 -11.74 21.06 -1.37
CA ASP A 340 -11.95 19.92 -0.46
C ASP A 340 -10.93 18.81 -0.71
N ALA A 341 -10.55 18.59 -1.98
CA ALA A 341 -9.53 17.62 -2.37
C ALA A 341 -8.10 18.10 -2.11
N GLY A 342 -7.85 19.42 -2.27
CA GLY A 342 -6.52 20.02 -2.12
C GLY A 342 -5.45 19.28 -2.94
N PRO A 343 -4.31 18.91 -2.33
CA PRO A 343 -3.22 18.23 -3.02
C PRO A 343 -3.58 16.78 -3.43
N LEU A 344 -4.72 16.26 -3.01
CA LEU A 344 -5.18 14.90 -3.31
C LEU A 344 -6.07 14.82 -4.54
N LEU A 345 -6.27 15.93 -5.26
CA LEU A 345 -7.22 16.05 -6.36
C LEU A 345 -7.03 14.99 -7.44
N ASP A 346 -5.80 14.76 -7.88
CA ASP A 346 -5.51 13.80 -8.94
C ASP A 346 -5.82 12.37 -8.49
N ARG A 347 -5.44 12.01 -7.26
CA ARG A 347 -5.77 10.70 -6.67
C ARG A 347 -7.28 10.53 -6.47
N LEU A 348 -8.00 11.57 -6.07
CA LEU A 348 -9.45 11.53 -5.90
C LEU A 348 -10.17 11.35 -7.25
N ASN A 349 -9.72 12.04 -8.29
CA ASN A 349 -10.24 11.89 -9.63
C ASN A 349 -10.02 10.47 -10.16
N GLU A 350 -8.83 9.92 -9.99
CA GLU A 350 -8.52 8.55 -10.40
C GLU A 350 -9.36 7.53 -9.62
N LEU A 351 -9.46 7.66 -8.29
CA LEU A 351 -10.32 6.79 -7.47
C LEU A 351 -11.77 6.80 -7.96
N THR A 352 -12.33 7.98 -8.21
CA THR A 352 -13.69 8.15 -8.70
C THR A 352 -13.90 7.51 -10.08
N ARG A 353 -12.92 7.61 -10.99
CA ARG A 353 -12.96 6.93 -12.29
C ARG A 353 -12.93 5.41 -12.17
N CYS A 354 -12.09 4.90 -11.26
CA CYS A 354 -11.90 3.46 -11.04
C CYS A 354 -13.06 2.82 -10.30
N ASP A 355 -13.74 3.55 -9.42
CA ASP A 355 -14.94 3.10 -8.68
C ASP A 355 -16.11 2.74 -9.62
N CYS A 356 -16.09 3.24 -10.84
CA CYS A 356 -17.06 2.83 -11.85
C CYS A 356 -16.78 1.41 -12.38
N THR A 357 -17.37 0.40 -11.72
CA THR A 357 -17.24 -1.03 -12.11
C THR A 357 -18.48 -1.56 -12.84
N THR A 358 -19.38 -0.67 -13.31
CA THR A 358 -20.61 -1.09 -14.00
C THR A 358 -20.31 -1.80 -15.32
N ARG A 359 -20.96 -2.96 -15.54
CA ARG A 359 -20.94 -3.67 -16.84
C ARG A 359 -21.76 -2.96 -17.93
N ASN A 360 -22.56 -1.95 -17.57
CA ASN A 360 -23.34 -1.18 -18.52
C ASN A 360 -22.46 -0.12 -19.20
N ALA A 361 -22.05 -0.39 -20.43
CA ALA A 361 -21.17 0.49 -21.20
C ALA A 361 -21.72 1.93 -21.35
N LYS A 362 -23.06 2.11 -21.46
CA LYS A 362 -23.68 3.44 -21.54
C LYS A 362 -23.52 4.22 -20.24
N LYS A 363 -23.71 3.55 -19.08
CA LYS A 363 -23.51 4.18 -17.77
C LYS A 363 -22.04 4.51 -17.53
N ALA A 364 -21.13 3.60 -17.87
CA ALA A 364 -19.68 3.83 -17.77
C ALA A 364 -19.25 5.02 -18.63
N ALA A 365 -19.68 5.07 -19.88
CA ALA A 365 -19.38 6.18 -20.80
C ALA A 365 -19.97 7.52 -20.31
N ALA A 366 -21.18 7.51 -19.73
CA ALA A 366 -21.80 8.71 -19.19
C ALA A 366 -21.00 9.25 -17.98
N LEU A 367 -20.52 8.36 -17.09
CA LEU A 367 -19.67 8.76 -15.97
C LEU A 367 -18.33 9.30 -16.46
N GLY A 368 -17.70 8.62 -17.42
CA GLY A 368 -16.44 9.09 -18.04
C GLY A 368 -16.56 10.51 -18.57
N ARG A 369 -17.60 10.79 -19.38
CA ARG A 369 -17.83 12.14 -19.90
C ARG A 369 -17.99 13.19 -18.81
N ARG A 370 -18.72 12.88 -17.72
CA ARG A 370 -18.87 13.80 -16.59
C ARG A 370 -17.56 14.08 -15.88
N MET A 371 -16.67 13.08 -15.78
CA MET A 371 -15.33 13.27 -15.24
C MET A 371 -14.49 14.14 -16.17
N ASP A 372 -14.55 13.91 -17.48
CA ASP A 372 -13.85 14.71 -18.48
C ASP A 372 -14.33 16.18 -18.46
N GLU A 373 -15.64 16.40 -18.32
CA GLU A 373 -16.23 17.75 -18.15
C GLU A 373 -15.73 18.44 -16.88
N LEU A 374 -15.63 17.71 -15.76
CA LEU A 374 -15.08 18.25 -14.51
C LEU A 374 -13.62 18.64 -14.69
N GLU A 375 -12.78 17.76 -15.22
CA GLU A 375 -11.35 18.02 -15.40
C GLU A 375 -11.08 19.19 -16.35
N LEU A 376 -11.85 19.27 -17.44
CA LEU A 376 -11.80 20.42 -18.35
C LEU A 376 -12.16 21.73 -17.60
N ARG A 377 -13.24 21.69 -16.81
CA ARG A 377 -13.66 22.89 -16.05
C ARG A 377 -12.67 23.29 -14.97
N ILE A 378 -12.01 22.32 -14.31
CA ILE A 378 -10.91 22.60 -13.39
C ILE A 378 -9.76 23.29 -14.13
N ALA A 379 -9.37 22.81 -15.31
CA ALA A 379 -8.29 23.41 -16.10
C ALA A 379 -8.63 24.86 -16.52
N GLU A 380 -9.86 25.12 -16.99
CA GLU A 380 -10.31 26.46 -17.34
C GLU A 380 -10.28 27.43 -16.16
N LEU A 381 -10.73 26.98 -14.97
CA LEU A 381 -10.73 27.83 -13.76
C LEU A 381 -9.31 28.02 -13.19
N ARG A 382 -8.39 27.06 -13.36
CA ARG A 382 -6.98 27.24 -13.01
C ARG A 382 -6.33 28.36 -13.81
N GLU A 383 -6.64 28.44 -15.11
CA GLU A 383 -6.15 29.53 -15.96
C GLU A 383 -6.75 30.89 -15.60
N GLN A 384 -7.99 30.92 -15.10
CA GLN A 384 -8.73 32.15 -14.82
C GLN A 384 -8.50 32.69 -13.40
N GLU A 385 -8.35 31.82 -12.40
CA GLU A 385 -8.56 32.17 -11.00
C GLU A 385 -7.52 31.65 -10.00
N GLU A 386 -6.47 31.00 -10.42
CA GLU A 386 -5.53 30.30 -9.51
C GLU A 386 -6.25 29.39 -8.49
N ILE A 387 -7.22 28.60 -8.97
CA ILE A 387 -8.16 27.81 -8.17
C ILE A 387 -7.52 26.88 -7.13
N ASP A 388 -6.25 26.47 -7.32
CA ASP A 388 -5.54 25.58 -6.42
C ASP A 388 -5.15 26.23 -5.09
N SER A 389 -5.21 27.57 -5.01
CA SER A 389 -4.86 28.35 -3.83
C SER A 389 -6.00 29.28 -3.37
N ILE A 390 -7.25 28.80 -3.48
CA ILE A 390 -8.42 29.59 -3.09
C ILE A 390 -8.32 30.03 -1.62
N ARG A 391 -8.27 31.36 -1.43
CA ARG A 391 -8.29 32.04 -0.14
C ARG A 391 -9.17 33.28 -0.23
N PRO A 392 -9.59 33.86 0.90
CA PRO A 392 -10.31 35.12 0.89
C PRO A 392 -9.54 36.23 0.13
N ASP A 393 -10.24 37.12 -0.53
CA ASP A 393 -9.62 38.27 -1.23
C ASP A 393 -8.95 39.27 -0.27
N LEU A 394 -9.27 39.19 1.04
CA LEU A 394 -8.61 39.93 2.13
C LEU A 394 -8.00 38.95 3.11
N ASP A 395 -6.83 39.27 3.64
CA ASP A 395 -6.19 38.50 4.71
C ASP A 395 -6.66 38.94 6.11
N GLY A 396 -6.22 38.19 7.15
CA GLY A 396 -6.61 38.49 8.53
C GLY A 396 -6.12 39.86 9.02
N ALA A 397 -4.97 40.32 8.54
CA ALA A 397 -4.43 41.64 8.91
C ALA A 397 -5.25 42.78 8.28
N GLN A 398 -5.65 42.61 7.02
CA GLN A 398 -6.51 43.54 6.31
C GLN A 398 -7.91 43.64 6.97
N VAL A 399 -8.50 42.51 7.33
CA VAL A 399 -9.80 42.44 8.03
C VAL A 399 -9.72 43.12 9.41
N MET A 400 -8.69 42.83 10.20
CA MET A 400 -8.48 43.44 11.51
C MET A 400 -8.30 44.96 11.40
N ALA A 401 -7.49 45.41 10.43
CA ALA A 401 -7.25 46.83 10.22
C ALA A 401 -8.52 47.58 9.76
N HIS A 402 -9.32 46.98 8.87
CA HIS A 402 -10.51 47.58 8.31
C HIS A 402 -11.68 47.71 9.32
N LEU A 403 -11.88 46.66 10.14
CA LEU A 403 -12.97 46.61 11.13
C LEU A 403 -12.56 47.09 12.52
N ASP A 404 -11.31 47.57 12.69
CA ASP A 404 -10.72 47.97 13.98
C ASP A 404 -10.88 46.90 15.08
N LEU A 405 -10.51 45.65 14.75
CA LEU A 405 -10.66 44.51 15.63
C LEU A 405 -9.30 43.94 16.04
N PRO A 406 -9.14 43.51 17.30
CA PRO A 406 -7.99 42.67 17.69
C PRO A 406 -8.15 41.24 17.13
N PRO A 407 -7.07 40.43 17.14
CA PRO A 407 -7.18 39.01 16.85
C PRO A 407 -8.28 38.34 17.69
N SER A 408 -9.31 37.86 17.03
CA SER A 408 -10.53 37.39 17.68
C SER A 408 -11.29 36.36 16.81
N ARG A 409 -12.27 35.69 17.41
CA ARG A 409 -13.20 34.82 16.71
C ARG A 409 -13.97 35.56 15.60
N ALA A 410 -14.28 36.84 15.80
CA ALA A 410 -14.99 37.66 14.82
C ALA A 410 -14.19 37.82 13.52
N VAL A 411 -12.84 37.91 13.60
CA VAL A 411 -11.96 37.97 12.43
C VAL A 411 -12.02 36.62 11.67
N GLY A 412 -12.05 35.49 12.38
CA GLY A 412 -12.22 34.18 11.77
C GLY A 412 -13.55 34.08 11.02
N GLU A 413 -14.66 34.48 11.64
CA GLU A 413 -15.99 34.49 11.02
C GLU A 413 -16.07 35.41 9.79
N ALA A 414 -15.36 36.56 9.80
CA ALA A 414 -15.25 37.44 8.65
C ALA A 414 -14.46 36.81 7.49
N LEU A 415 -13.36 36.12 7.80
CA LEU A 415 -12.59 35.38 6.80
C LEU A 415 -13.38 34.23 6.22
N ASP A 416 -14.14 33.49 7.04
CA ASP A 416 -15.03 32.44 6.57
C ASP A 416 -16.12 32.99 5.63
N PHE A 417 -16.72 34.15 5.97
CA PHE A 417 -17.66 34.82 5.09
C PHE A 417 -17.03 35.21 3.74
N LEU A 418 -15.85 35.85 3.77
CA LEU A 418 -15.15 36.22 2.54
C LEU A 418 -14.73 35.03 1.71
N LEU A 419 -14.36 33.91 2.36
CA LEU A 419 -14.04 32.68 1.67
C LEU A 419 -15.28 32.06 0.99
N GLU A 420 -16.43 32.02 1.67
CA GLU A 420 -17.68 31.56 1.06
C GLU A 420 -18.07 32.45 -0.14
N LEU A 421 -17.89 33.75 -0.03
CA LEU A 421 -18.14 34.69 -1.11
C LEU A 421 -17.23 34.44 -2.31
N ARG A 422 -15.93 34.21 -2.06
CA ARG A 422 -14.94 33.83 -3.08
C ARG A 422 -15.32 32.53 -3.77
N MET A 423 -15.84 31.55 -3.01
CA MET A 423 -16.30 30.28 -3.54
C MET A 423 -17.54 30.42 -4.42
N GLU A 424 -18.42 31.37 -4.11
CA GLU A 424 -19.67 31.59 -4.83
C GLU A 424 -19.50 32.42 -6.10
N GLU A 425 -18.80 33.51 -6.01
CA GLU A 425 -18.74 34.53 -7.06
C GLU A 425 -17.39 34.58 -7.81
N GLY A 426 -16.36 33.90 -7.32
CA GLY A 426 -15.00 33.97 -7.84
C GLY A 426 -14.21 35.17 -7.27
N PRO A 427 -13.09 35.57 -7.90
CA PRO A 427 -12.28 36.69 -7.47
C PRO A 427 -13.08 38.00 -7.57
N LEU A 428 -13.20 38.73 -6.46
CA LEU A 428 -13.89 40.01 -6.39
C LEU A 428 -12.93 41.20 -6.46
N GLY A 429 -11.69 41.01 -6.03
CA GLY A 429 -10.73 42.08 -5.76
C GLY A 429 -10.98 42.78 -4.42
N GLU A 430 -9.95 43.50 -3.93
CA GLU A 430 -9.95 44.05 -2.57
C GLU A 430 -11.10 45.06 -2.34
N ASP A 431 -11.37 45.97 -3.27
CA ASP A 431 -12.38 47.00 -3.11
C ASP A 431 -13.80 46.43 -2.95
N GLU A 432 -14.16 45.42 -3.72
CA GLU A 432 -15.47 44.78 -3.61
C GLU A 432 -15.53 43.91 -2.35
N ALA A 433 -14.44 43.21 -2.01
CA ALA A 433 -14.36 42.42 -0.79
C ALA A 433 -14.58 43.28 0.46
N TYR A 434 -13.99 44.49 0.54
CA TYR A 434 -14.25 45.41 1.63
C TYR A 434 -15.72 45.86 1.67
N ARG A 435 -16.32 46.21 0.53
CA ARG A 435 -17.75 46.61 0.49
C ARG A 435 -18.68 45.49 0.98
N ARG A 436 -18.41 44.25 0.59
CA ARG A 436 -19.18 43.09 1.04
C ARG A 436 -18.97 42.80 2.52
N LEU A 437 -17.74 42.95 2.99
CA LEU A 437 -17.39 42.81 4.41
C LEU A 437 -18.17 43.83 5.28
N ASP A 438 -18.21 45.09 4.86
CA ASP A 438 -18.95 46.15 5.58
C ASP A 438 -20.45 45.85 5.65
N ALA A 439 -21.05 45.45 4.52
CA ALA A 439 -22.46 45.05 4.46
C ALA A 439 -22.78 43.89 5.39
N TRP A 440 -21.93 42.83 5.36
CA TRP A 440 -22.08 41.66 6.21
C TRP A 440 -21.88 42.05 7.70
N TRP A 441 -20.86 42.82 8.02
CA TRP A 441 -20.59 43.24 9.39
C TRP A 441 -21.72 44.07 9.98
N SER A 442 -22.26 45.01 9.19
CA SER A 442 -23.39 45.85 9.60
C SER A 442 -24.68 45.06 9.82
N SER A 443 -24.85 43.94 9.16
CA SER A 443 -26.04 43.07 9.33
C SER A 443 -26.02 42.23 10.61
N ARG A 444 -24.93 42.21 11.36
CA ARG A 444 -24.74 41.49 12.63
C ARG A 444 -25.00 42.34 13.86
N SER A 445 -25.07 43.62 13.69
CA SER A 445 -25.42 44.61 14.72
C SER A 445 -26.94 44.73 14.82
#